data_6b1e86e9572dc5de78a1d5bafdd59a8d
#
_entry.id   6b1e86e9572dc5de78a1d5bafdd59a8d
#
_cell.length_a   1.000
_cell.length_b   1.000
_cell.length_c   1.000
_cell.angle_alpha   90.00
_cell.angle_beta   90.00
_cell.angle_gamma   90.00
#
_symmetry.space_group_name_H-M   'P 1'
#
loop_
_entity.id
_entity.type
_entity.pdbx_description
1 polymer ?
#
loop_
_entity_poly.entity_id
_entity_poly.type
_entity_poly.pdbx_seq_one_letter_code
_entity_poly.pdbx_strand_id
1 'polypeptide(L)'
;MSGSIFRRTRIIEAGDCDELGHVNNVRWLGFVGELAGAHASRRGSDNDSLRERGALWIVRRHEIDYHRSALPGEEIVEETWVEAMSGARSVRHSRFTRADGGDLLVSAVTTWAYVDAKTQRPRRIPAEMIAVFRGS
;
A
#
# COMPACT_ATOMS: atom_id res chain seq x y z
N MET A 1 -14.03 10.71 -4.20
CA MET A 1 -14.61 9.54 -3.50
C MET A 1 -13.58 8.45 -3.40
N SER A 2 -13.37 7.93 -2.18
CA SER A 2 -12.38 6.87 -1.94
C SER A 2 -12.81 5.55 -2.58
N GLY A 3 -11.84 4.73 -2.97
CA GLY A 3 -12.09 3.37 -3.39
C GLY A 3 -12.43 2.47 -2.21
N SER A 4 -12.80 1.23 -2.51
CA SER A 4 -13.10 0.23 -1.50
C SER A 4 -11.85 -0.12 -0.68
N ILE A 5 -12.08 -0.49 0.57
CA ILE A 5 -11.01 -0.85 1.50
C ILE A 5 -10.63 -2.32 1.30
N PHE A 6 -9.35 -2.56 1.09
CA PHE A 6 -8.75 -3.89 1.12
C PHE A 6 -8.19 -4.11 2.52
N ARG A 7 -8.56 -5.20 3.16
CA ARG A 7 -8.19 -5.49 4.54
C ARG A 7 -7.61 -6.89 4.65
N ARG A 8 -6.56 -6.99 5.46
CA ARG A 8 -5.98 -8.29 5.86
C ARG A 8 -5.34 -8.16 7.23
N THR A 9 -4.88 -9.27 7.78
CA THR A 9 -4.19 -9.26 9.07
C THR A 9 -2.77 -9.76 8.91
N ARG A 10 -1.93 -9.42 9.87
CA ARG A 10 -0.53 -9.82 9.95
C ARG A 10 -0.16 -10.06 11.40
N ILE A 11 0.65 -11.09 11.64
CA ILE A 11 1.28 -11.31 12.94
C ILE A 11 2.70 -10.75 12.86
N ILE A 12 3.07 -9.90 13.82
CA ILE A 12 4.43 -9.36 13.88
C ILE A 12 5.39 -10.46 14.32
N GLU A 13 6.47 -10.62 13.59
CA GLU A 13 7.51 -11.60 13.86
C GLU A 13 8.72 -10.92 14.48
N ALA A 14 9.55 -11.68 15.21
CA ALA A 14 10.76 -11.15 15.83
C ALA A 14 11.70 -10.51 14.79
N GLY A 15 11.76 -11.08 13.57
CA GLY A 15 12.58 -10.56 12.49
C GLY A 15 12.12 -9.20 11.93
N ASP A 16 10.90 -8.78 12.27
CA ASP A 16 10.38 -7.46 11.88
C ASP A 16 10.85 -6.37 12.82
N CYS A 17 11.43 -6.74 13.96
CA CYS A 17 11.74 -5.82 15.06
C CYS A 17 13.21 -5.47 15.12
N ASP A 18 13.49 -4.27 15.64
CA ASP A 18 14.85 -3.80 15.87
C ASP A 18 15.34 -4.23 17.27
N GLU A 19 16.51 -3.73 17.65
CA GLU A 19 17.14 -4.03 18.94
C GLU A 19 16.34 -3.56 20.16
N LEU A 20 15.41 -2.61 19.95
CA LEU A 20 14.51 -2.12 21.00
C LEU A 20 13.29 -3.04 21.18
N GLY A 21 13.15 -4.05 20.34
CA GLY A 21 12.01 -4.97 20.39
C GLY A 21 10.75 -4.45 19.74
N HIS A 22 10.84 -3.37 18.96
CA HIS A 22 9.72 -2.78 18.26
C HIS A 22 9.87 -2.97 16.75
N VAL A 23 8.78 -3.03 16.01
CA VAL A 23 8.85 -3.07 14.54
C VAL A 23 9.70 -1.89 14.05
N ASN A 24 10.70 -2.20 13.24
CA ASN A 24 11.60 -1.21 12.68
C ASN A 24 10.83 -0.28 11.74
N ASN A 25 11.13 1.03 11.78
CA ASN A 25 10.48 2.02 10.92
C ASN A 25 10.60 1.66 9.43
N VAL A 26 11.75 1.13 9.02
CA VAL A 26 11.97 0.69 7.64
C VAL A 26 11.07 -0.50 7.30
N ARG A 27 10.83 -1.38 8.28
CA ARG A 27 9.97 -2.53 8.08
C ARG A 27 8.51 -2.12 7.88
N TRP A 28 8.04 -1.09 8.59
CA TRP A 28 6.71 -0.51 8.36
C TRP A 28 6.56 -0.04 6.91
N LEU A 29 7.60 0.59 6.36
CA LEU A 29 7.60 1.02 4.96
C LEU A 29 7.44 -0.20 4.03
N GLY A 30 8.12 -1.30 4.35
CA GLY A 30 7.96 -2.57 3.64
C GLY A 30 6.53 -3.08 3.69
N PHE A 31 5.88 -3.00 4.86
CA PHE A 31 4.48 -3.42 5.02
C PHE A 31 3.53 -2.60 4.15
N VAL A 32 3.78 -1.30 4.04
CA VAL A 32 2.99 -0.42 3.17
C VAL A 32 3.06 -0.90 1.72
N GLY A 33 4.25 -1.22 1.24
CA GLY A 33 4.46 -1.73 -0.12
C GLY A 33 3.83 -3.10 -0.35
N GLU A 34 4.01 -4.02 0.60
CA GLU A 34 3.45 -5.37 0.52
C GLU A 34 1.92 -5.33 0.48
N LEU A 35 1.32 -4.47 1.30
CA LEU A 35 -0.14 -4.33 1.35
C LEU A 35 -0.68 -3.76 0.03
N ALA A 36 -0.04 -2.74 -0.51
CA ALA A 36 -0.40 -2.16 -1.80
C ALA A 36 -0.29 -3.19 -2.92
N GLY A 37 0.79 -3.98 -2.92
CA GLY A 37 1.01 -5.04 -3.90
C GLY A 37 -0.06 -6.13 -3.83
N ALA A 38 -0.45 -6.54 -2.62
CA ALA A 38 -1.49 -7.53 -2.43
C ALA A 38 -2.85 -7.05 -2.95
N HIS A 39 -3.18 -5.78 -2.69
CA HIS A 39 -4.43 -5.20 -3.19
C HIS A 39 -4.42 -5.12 -4.72
N ALA A 40 -3.32 -4.61 -5.29
CA ALA A 40 -3.18 -4.51 -6.74
C ALA A 40 -3.26 -5.89 -7.41
N SER A 41 -2.61 -6.89 -6.81
CA SER A 41 -2.63 -8.27 -7.32
C SER A 41 -4.04 -8.84 -7.31
N ARG A 42 -4.80 -8.59 -6.25
CA ARG A 42 -6.20 -9.00 -6.14
C ARG A 42 -7.05 -8.43 -7.28
N ARG A 43 -6.70 -7.23 -7.75
CA ARG A 43 -7.43 -6.51 -8.81
C ARG A 43 -6.80 -6.72 -10.20
N GLY A 44 -5.78 -7.57 -10.35
CA GLY A 44 -5.11 -7.81 -11.63
C GLY A 44 -4.31 -6.61 -12.13
N SER A 45 -3.88 -5.74 -11.24
CA SER A 45 -3.21 -4.47 -11.55
C SER A 45 -1.81 -4.38 -10.95
N ASP A 46 -1.22 -5.51 -10.56
CA ASP A 46 0.15 -5.59 -10.08
C ASP A 46 1.14 -5.43 -11.23
N ASN A 47 2.39 -5.14 -10.90
CA ASN A 47 3.41 -4.87 -11.91
C ASN A 47 3.69 -6.06 -12.84
N ASP A 48 3.60 -7.28 -12.35
CA ASP A 48 3.80 -8.45 -13.21
C ASP A 48 2.73 -8.51 -14.30
N SER A 49 1.46 -8.25 -13.95
CA SER A 49 0.36 -8.19 -14.92
C SER A 49 0.50 -7.00 -15.86
N LEU A 50 0.95 -5.86 -15.36
CA LEU A 50 1.07 -4.63 -16.14
C LEU A 50 2.23 -4.67 -17.13
N ARG A 51 3.30 -5.40 -16.83
CA ARG A 51 4.44 -5.52 -17.75
C ARG A 51 4.05 -6.06 -19.10
N GLU A 52 3.09 -6.97 -19.15
CA GLU A 52 2.56 -7.50 -20.40
C GLU A 52 1.89 -6.42 -21.23
N ARG A 53 1.40 -5.36 -20.58
CA ARG A 53 0.78 -4.21 -21.23
C ARG A 53 1.76 -3.04 -21.38
N GLY A 54 3.02 -3.27 -21.05
CA GLY A 54 4.08 -2.27 -21.19
C GLY A 54 4.04 -1.14 -20.19
N ALA A 55 3.44 -1.37 -19.01
CA ALA A 55 3.27 -0.36 -17.99
C ALA A 55 3.76 -0.83 -16.62
N LEU A 56 4.01 0.12 -15.72
CA LEU A 56 4.40 -0.14 -14.34
C LEU A 56 3.86 0.95 -13.43
N TRP A 57 3.67 0.57 -12.15
CA TRP A 57 3.49 1.53 -11.06
C TRP A 57 4.85 1.81 -10.44
N ILE A 58 5.16 3.10 -10.26
CA ILE A 58 6.37 3.53 -9.57
C ILE A 58 5.99 4.43 -8.40
N VAL A 59 6.58 4.19 -7.22
CA VAL A 59 6.38 5.07 -6.06
C VAL A 59 7.09 6.40 -6.31
N ARG A 60 6.38 7.50 -6.07
CA ARG A 60 6.96 8.84 -6.12
C ARG A 60 7.14 9.45 -4.75
N ARG A 61 6.30 9.08 -3.79
CA ARG A 61 6.33 9.69 -2.47
C ARG A 61 5.64 8.81 -1.45
N HIS A 62 6.21 8.75 -0.26
CA HIS A 62 5.57 8.21 0.93
C HIS A 62 5.50 9.28 2.00
N GLU A 63 4.35 9.38 2.68
CA GLU A 63 4.21 10.12 3.92
C GLU A 63 3.76 9.12 4.96
N ILE A 64 4.58 8.88 5.97
CA ILE A 64 4.29 7.89 7.00
C ILE A 64 4.33 8.56 8.37
N ASP A 65 3.29 8.34 9.17
CA ASP A 65 3.22 8.76 10.55
C ASP A 65 3.27 7.53 11.45
N TYR A 66 4.21 7.51 12.38
CA TYR A 66 4.40 6.42 13.34
C TYR A 66 3.76 6.87 14.65
N HIS A 67 2.56 6.34 14.95
CA HIS A 67 1.79 6.77 16.12
C HIS A 67 2.13 5.97 17.36
N ARG A 68 2.30 4.65 17.22
CA ARG A 68 2.61 3.73 18.30
C ARG A 68 3.44 2.56 17.79
N SER A 69 4.21 1.93 18.69
CA SER A 69 5.03 0.76 18.37
C SER A 69 4.19 -0.52 18.35
N ALA A 70 4.67 -1.50 17.61
CA ALA A 70 4.14 -2.85 17.65
C ALA A 70 5.23 -3.82 18.09
N LEU A 71 4.83 -4.91 18.75
CA LEU A 71 5.70 -5.90 19.37
C LEU A 71 5.55 -7.27 18.68
N PRO A 72 6.57 -8.14 18.78
CA PRO A 72 6.46 -9.50 18.25
C PRO A 72 5.26 -10.21 18.84
N GLY A 73 4.55 -10.99 18.00
CA GLY A 73 3.38 -11.75 18.39
C GLY A 73 2.06 -10.98 18.33
N GLU A 74 2.12 -9.65 18.19
CA GLU A 74 0.89 -8.85 18.08
C GLU A 74 0.26 -9.05 16.70
N GLU A 75 -1.07 -9.13 16.67
CA GLU A 75 -1.83 -9.15 15.43
C GLU A 75 -2.18 -7.73 15.01
N ILE A 76 -1.92 -7.43 13.75
CA ILE A 76 -2.14 -6.11 13.16
C ILE A 76 -3.19 -6.24 12.06
N VAL A 77 -4.15 -5.31 12.04
CA VAL A 77 -5.11 -5.19 10.94
C VAL A 77 -4.52 -4.19 9.95
N GLU A 78 -4.35 -4.62 8.72
CA GLU A 78 -3.80 -3.80 7.64
C GLU A 78 -4.93 -3.41 6.69
N GLU A 79 -5.11 -2.12 6.46
CA GLU A 79 -6.15 -1.59 5.58
C GLU A 79 -5.55 -0.61 4.60
N THR A 80 -5.97 -0.71 3.33
CA THR A 80 -5.54 0.22 2.29
C THR A 80 -6.65 0.47 1.28
N TRP A 81 -6.65 1.65 0.70
CA TRP A 81 -7.61 2.03 -0.34
C TRP A 81 -6.98 3.07 -1.25
N VAL A 82 -7.48 3.14 -2.48
CA VAL A 82 -7.06 4.17 -3.42
C VAL A 82 -7.97 5.37 -3.22
N GLU A 83 -7.39 6.49 -2.80
CA GLU A 83 -8.13 7.72 -2.55
C GLU A 83 -8.50 8.45 -3.84
N ALA A 84 -7.55 8.51 -4.78
CA ALA A 84 -7.74 9.24 -6.02
C ALA A 84 -6.85 8.68 -7.13
N MET A 85 -7.37 8.72 -8.36
CA MET A 85 -6.61 8.44 -9.57
C MET A 85 -6.96 9.53 -10.59
N SER A 86 -5.93 10.19 -11.13
CA SER A 86 -6.10 11.27 -12.10
C SER A 86 -4.87 11.36 -12.98
N GLY A 87 -5.05 11.34 -14.31
CA GLY A 87 -3.94 11.34 -15.24
C GLY A 87 -3.07 10.11 -15.07
N ALA A 88 -1.84 10.30 -14.67
CA ALA A 88 -0.89 9.20 -14.40
C ALA A 88 -0.68 8.96 -12.90
N ARG A 89 -1.41 9.66 -12.05
CA ARG A 89 -1.16 9.71 -10.62
C ARG A 89 -2.22 8.94 -9.84
N SER A 90 -1.76 8.15 -8.85
CA SER A 90 -2.64 7.48 -7.90
C SER A 90 -2.19 7.82 -6.48
N VAL A 91 -3.15 8.13 -5.62
CA VAL A 91 -2.91 8.40 -4.20
C VAL A 91 -3.57 7.29 -3.41
N ARG A 92 -2.78 6.61 -2.60
CA ARG A 92 -3.22 5.48 -1.79
C ARG A 92 -3.04 5.80 -0.32
N HIS A 93 -4.03 5.45 0.48
CA HIS A 93 -3.95 5.51 1.93
C HIS A 93 -3.77 4.11 2.50
N SER A 94 -3.02 4.01 3.59
CA SER A 94 -2.85 2.75 4.33
C SER A 94 -2.91 3.04 5.82
N ARG A 95 -3.43 2.09 6.57
CA ARG A 95 -3.64 2.24 8.00
C ARG A 95 -3.40 0.89 8.67
N PHE A 96 -2.63 0.92 9.75
CA PHE A 96 -2.26 -0.28 10.51
C PHE A 96 -2.72 -0.08 11.93
N THR A 97 -3.60 -0.97 12.41
CA THR A 97 -4.15 -0.91 13.76
C THR A 97 -3.86 -2.20 14.50
N ARG A 98 -3.72 -2.11 15.82
CA ARG A 98 -3.58 -3.30 16.65
C ARG A 98 -4.94 -3.98 16.72
N ALA A 99 -4.99 -5.29 16.41
CA ALA A 99 -6.25 -6.03 16.43
C ALA A 99 -6.88 -6.03 17.82
N ASP A 100 -6.04 -6.16 18.85
CA ASP A 100 -6.48 -6.11 20.23
C ASP A 100 -6.47 -4.64 20.70
N GLY A 101 -7.64 -4.09 20.96
CA GLY A 101 -7.80 -2.72 21.45
C GLY A 101 -7.97 -1.66 20.37
N GLY A 102 -7.56 -1.94 19.13
CA GLY A 102 -7.81 -1.02 18.00
C GLY A 102 -6.92 0.21 17.92
N ASP A 103 -5.80 0.27 18.65
CA ASP A 103 -4.88 1.41 18.58
C ASP A 103 -4.34 1.60 17.17
N LEU A 104 -4.37 2.84 16.68
CA LEU A 104 -3.73 3.19 15.43
C LEU A 104 -2.22 3.21 15.63
N LEU A 105 -1.52 2.37 14.88
CA LEU A 105 -0.06 2.23 14.97
C LEU A 105 0.66 3.08 13.94
N VAL A 106 0.26 2.96 12.68
CA VAL A 106 0.90 3.66 11.56
C VAL A 106 -0.17 4.05 10.56
N SER A 107 -0.02 5.23 9.97
CA SER A 107 -0.81 5.66 8.82
C SER A 107 0.13 6.14 7.73
N ALA A 108 -0.25 5.93 6.47
CA ALA A 108 0.60 6.29 5.35
C ALA A 108 -0.22 6.79 4.17
N VAL A 109 0.38 7.73 3.43
CA VAL A 109 -0.14 8.18 2.14
C VAL A 109 0.97 7.94 1.13
N THR A 110 0.68 7.21 0.07
CA THR A 110 1.64 6.88 -0.97
C THR A 110 1.14 7.42 -2.31
N THR A 111 2.00 8.17 -2.98
CA THR A 111 1.72 8.65 -4.34
C THR A 111 2.47 7.76 -5.32
N TRP A 112 1.71 7.19 -6.26
CA TRP A 112 2.22 6.33 -7.31
C TRP A 112 2.08 7.01 -8.66
N ALA A 113 2.99 6.70 -9.57
CA ALA A 113 2.89 7.10 -10.97
C ALA A 113 2.73 5.88 -11.86
N TYR A 114 1.79 5.96 -12.79
CA TYR A 114 1.60 4.97 -13.83
C TYR A 114 2.48 5.36 -15.00
N VAL A 115 3.41 4.50 -15.38
CA VAL A 115 4.44 4.87 -16.34
C VAL A 115 4.63 3.79 -17.42
N ASP A 116 5.24 4.19 -18.53
CA ASP A 116 5.70 3.25 -19.54
C ASP A 116 6.85 2.42 -18.96
N ALA A 117 6.79 1.09 -19.14
CA ALA A 117 7.76 0.17 -18.53
C ALA A 117 9.19 0.36 -19.06
N LYS A 118 9.35 0.85 -20.27
CA LYS A 118 10.68 1.03 -20.88
C LYS A 118 11.24 2.42 -20.63
N THR A 119 10.44 3.45 -20.88
CA THR A 119 10.89 4.84 -20.81
C THR A 119 10.70 5.46 -19.44
N GLN A 120 9.83 4.86 -18.61
CA GLN A 120 9.39 5.39 -17.32
C GLN A 120 8.70 6.75 -17.42
N ARG A 121 8.22 7.10 -18.60
CA ARG A 121 7.43 8.30 -18.80
C ARG A 121 6.00 8.08 -18.32
N PRO A 122 5.37 9.11 -17.73
CA PRO A 122 3.99 9.00 -17.29
C PRO A 122 3.04 8.59 -18.41
N ARG A 123 2.11 7.72 -18.10
CA ARG A 123 1.03 7.28 -18.99
C ARG A 123 -0.28 7.47 -18.27
N ARG A 124 -1.32 7.80 -19.04
CA ARG A 124 -2.65 7.93 -18.47
C ARG A 124 -3.14 6.58 -17.93
N ILE A 125 -3.66 6.59 -16.71
CA ILE A 125 -4.25 5.40 -16.10
C ILE A 125 -5.49 5.02 -16.89
N PRO A 126 -5.63 3.76 -17.37
CA PRO A 126 -6.82 3.35 -18.11
C PRO A 126 -8.10 3.52 -17.29
N ALA A 127 -9.18 3.94 -17.96
CA ALA A 127 -10.47 4.16 -17.30
C ALA A 127 -10.98 2.90 -16.59
N GLU A 128 -10.78 1.73 -17.19
CA GLU A 128 -11.19 0.45 -16.61
C GLU A 128 -10.46 0.16 -15.29
N MET A 129 -9.21 0.58 -15.17
CA MET A 129 -8.43 0.40 -13.93
C MET A 129 -8.97 1.31 -12.83
N ILE A 130 -9.30 2.56 -13.18
CA ILE A 130 -9.92 3.49 -12.24
C ILE A 130 -11.22 2.91 -11.71
N ALA A 131 -12.04 2.35 -12.59
CA ALA A 131 -13.32 1.74 -12.23
C ALA A 131 -13.13 0.54 -11.28
N VAL A 132 -12.12 -0.30 -11.52
CA VAL A 132 -11.82 -1.47 -10.69
C VAL A 132 -11.54 -1.09 -9.25
N PHE A 133 -10.74 -0.05 -9.03
CA PHE A 133 -10.39 0.38 -7.68
C PHE A 133 -11.48 1.23 -7.00
N ARG A 134 -12.37 1.81 -7.77
CA ARG A 134 -13.43 2.68 -7.26
C ARG A 134 -14.73 1.92 -6.98
N GLY A 135 -15.06 0.94 -7.81
CA GLY A 135 -16.38 0.33 -7.88
C GLY A 135 -16.58 -0.97 -7.11
N SER A 136 -15.61 -1.43 -6.41
CA SER A 136 -15.70 -2.75 -5.76
C SER A 136 -16.18 -2.69 -4.34
#